data_9b64d9ad8928c3ae0ef97d65207598ae
#
_entry.id   9b64d9ad8928c3ae0ef97d65207598ae
#
_cell.length_a   1.000
_cell.length_b   1.000
_cell.length_c   1.000
_cell.angle_alpha   90.00
_cell.angle_beta   90.00
_cell.angle_gamma   90.00
#
_symmetry.space_group_name_H-M   'P 1'
#
loop_
_entity.id
_entity.type
_entity.pdbx_description
1 polymer ?
#
loop_
_entity_poly.entity_id
_entity_poly.type
_entity_poly.pdbx_seq_one_letter_code
_entity_poly.pdbx_strand_id
1 'polypeptide(L)'
;DYFKLFLLQNLVIDGFVTELVYQQFDQWLVTQNARDLAMLTEFMKDTLGDLRKWSDTVIKTAAAESDHNKQLLNEWFTQSLADVKAAFTPWATAALTADAVDQAEQAVIERAKKLGLQPELANA
;
A
#
# COMPACT_ATOMS: atom_id res chain seq x y z
N ASP A 1 -13.87 11.10 -9.28
CA ASP A 1 -12.68 11.94 -9.36
C ASP A 1 -11.44 11.11 -9.70
N TYR A 2 -10.69 11.54 -10.70
CA TYR A 2 -9.48 10.85 -11.16
C TYR A 2 -8.39 10.81 -10.09
N PHE A 3 -8.27 11.84 -9.28
CA PHE A 3 -7.28 11.87 -8.22
C PHE A 3 -7.60 10.87 -7.10
N LYS A 4 -8.87 10.67 -6.80
CA LYS A 4 -9.31 9.62 -5.85
C LYS A 4 -8.88 8.23 -6.34
N LEU A 5 -9.06 7.94 -7.63
CA LEU A 5 -8.60 6.68 -8.23
C LEU A 5 -7.08 6.56 -8.22
N PHE A 6 -6.38 7.65 -8.48
CA PHE A 6 -4.92 7.70 -8.41
C PHE A 6 -4.42 7.36 -7.00
N LEU A 7 -5.01 7.96 -5.97
CA LEU A 7 -4.68 7.68 -4.57
C LEU A 7 -4.96 6.23 -4.21
N LEU A 8 -6.13 5.73 -4.55
CA LEU A 8 -6.54 4.35 -4.30
C LEU A 8 -5.55 3.37 -4.93
N GLN A 9 -5.24 3.53 -6.20
CA GLN A 9 -4.38 2.60 -6.94
C GLN A 9 -2.92 2.68 -6.47
N ASN A 10 -2.36 3.87 -6.37
CA ASN A 10 -0.91 4.04 -6.17
C ASN A 10 -0.48 4.06 -4.71
N LEU A 11 -1.35 4.40 -3.77
CA LEU A 11 -1.02 4.37 -2.35
C LEU A 11 -1.58 3.11 -1.68
N VAL A 12 -2.86 2.84 -1.83
CA VAL A 12 -3.53 1.79 -1.06
C VAL A 12 -3.36 0.42 -1.70
N ILE A 13 -3.85 0.22 -2.93
CA ILE A 13 -3.75 -1.10 -3.60
C ILE A 13 -2.29 -1.47 -3.80
N ASP A 14 -1.50 -0.59 -4.36
CA ASP A 14 -0.08 -0.83 -4.61
C ASP A 14 0.70 -1.07 -3.31
N GLY A 15 0.33 -0.38 -2.23
CA GLY A 15 0.89 -0.61 -0.91
C GLY A 15 0.64 -2.02 -0.39
N PHE A 16 -0.59 -2.51 -0.47
CA PHE A 16 -0.93 -3.88 -0.10
C PHE A 16 -0.26 -4.91 -1.02
N VAL A 17 -0.25 -4.70 -2.33
CA VAL A 17 0.41 -5.58 -3.29
C VAL A 17 1.90 -5.67 -3.00
N THR A 18 2.56 -4.56 -2.73
CA THR A 18 3.99 -4.55 -2.41
C THR A 18 4.28 -5.37 -1.15
N GLU A 19 3.53 -5.18 -0.08
CA GLU A 19 3.76 -5.92 1.16
C GLU A 19 3.37 -7.38 1.07
N LEU A 20 2.19 -7.68 0.53
CA LEU A 20 1.69 -9.04 0.51
C LEU A 20 2.35 -9.91 -0.55
N VAL A 21 2.57 -9.37 -1.76
CA VAL A 21 3.12 -10.13 -2.89
C VAL A 21 4.64 -10.01 -2.95
N TYR A 22 5.17 -8.79 -2.99
CA TYR A 22 6.60 -8.56 -3.21
C TYR A 22 7.46 -8.62 -1.96
N GLN A 23 6.88 -8.66 -0.77
CA GLN A 23 7.60 -8.88 0.48
C GLN A 23 7.27 -10.24 1.08
N GLN A 24 6.04 -10.45 1.53
CA GLN A 24 5.68 -11.64 2.30
C GLN A 24 5.60 -12.90 1.44
N PHE A 25 4.97 -12.84 0.27
CA PHE A 25 4.88 -13.99 -0.63
C PHE A 25 6.25 -14.33 -1.22
N ASP A 26 7.08 -13.34 -1.54
CA ASP A 26 8.46 -13.53 -1.98
C ASP A 26 9.28 -14.28 -0.93
N GLN A 27 9.21 -13.87 0.35
CA GLN A 27 9.86 -14.55 1.44
C GLN A 27 9.38 -16.00 1.57
N TRP A 28 8.10 -16.24 1.43
CA TRP A 28 7.52 -17.58 1.44
C TRP A 28 8.09 -18.44 0.30
N LEU A 29 8.19 -17.89 -0.93
CA LEU A 29 8.81 -18.57 -2.07
C LEU A 29 10.25 -19.01 -1.77
N VAL A 30 11.04 -18.17 -1.12
CA VAL A 30 12.40 -18.49 -0.71
C VAL A 30 12.40 -19.68 0.27
N THR A 31 11.48 -19.71 1.23
CA THR A 31 11.37 -20.83 2.19
C THR A 31 10.96 -22.14 1.51
N GLN A 32 10.28 -22.08 0.37
CA GLN A 32 9.87 -23.24 -0.42
C GLN A 32 10.93 -23.66 -1.48
N ASN A 33 12.13 -23.09 -1.42
CA ASN A 33 13.20 -23.30 -2.41
C ASN A 33 12.82 -22.86 -3.85
N ALA A 34 11.88 -21.95 -3.99
CA ALA A 34 11.46 -21.40 -5.28
C ALA A 34 12.25 -20.12 -5.63
N ARG A 35 13.58 -20.19 -5.56
CA ARG A 35 14.48 -19.04 -5.72
C ARG A 35 14.38 -18.37 -7.10
N ASP A 36 14.14 -19.13 -8.16
CA ASP A 36 14.00 -18.58 -9.50
C ASP A 36 12.79 -17.66 -9.60
N LEU A 37 11.66 -18.05 -8.99
CA LEU A 37 10.46 -17.20 -8.91
C LEU A 37 10.69 -15.98 -8.00
N ALA A 38 11.41 -16.17 -6.89
CA ALA A 38 11.76 -15.06 -6.00
C ALA A 38 12.66 -14.03 -6.68
N MET A 39 13.55 -14.42 -7.58
CA MET A 39 14.37 -13.50 -8.38
C MET A 39 13.52 -12.64 -9.33
N LEU A 40 12.46 -13.20 -9.92
CA LEU A 40 11.53 -12.45 -10.76
C LEU A 40 10.75 -11.41 -9.97
N THR A 41 10.26 -11.77 -8.78
CA THR A 41 9.56 -10.82 -7.90
C THR A 41 10.48 -9.70 -7.42
N GLU A 42 11.74 -10.00 -7.12
CA GLU A 42 12.74 -9.00 -6.75
C GLU A 42 12.96 -7.96 -7.86
N PHE A 43 13.09 -8.43 -9.10
CA PHE A 43 13.24 -7.55 -10.26
C PHE A 43 12.02 -6.64 -10.45
N MET A 44 10.81 -7.17 -10.32
CA MET A 44 9.56 -6.40 -10.40
C MET A 44 9.46 -5.38 -9.27
N LYS A 45 9.90 -5.73 -8.07
CA LYS A 45 9.94 -4.84 -6.91
C LYS A 45 10.80 -3.61 -7.16
N ASP A 46 11.97 -3.76 -7.76
CA ASP A 46 12.85 -2.64 -8.08
C ASP A 46 12.20 -1.68 -9.09
N THR A 47 11.55 -2.21 -10.13
CA THR A 47 10.82 -1.40 -11.12
C THR A 47 9.68 -0.62 -10.48
N LEU A 48 8.90 -1.25 -9.61
CA LEU A 48 7.79 -0.60 -8.90
C LEU A 48 8.28 0.47 -7.92
N GLY A 49 9.49 0.33 -7.37
CA GLY A 49 10.08 1.32 -6.49
C GLY A 49 10.21 2.71 -7.13
N ASP A 50 10.55 2.77 -8.40
CA ASP A 50 10.67 4.03 -9.13
C ASP A 50 9.31 4.68 -9.40
N LEU A 51 8.30 3.88 -9.76
CA LEU A 51 6.92 4.35 -9.91
C LEU A 51 6.36 4.86 -8.59
N ARG A 52 6.68 4.19 -7.49
CA ARG A 52 6.28 4.61 -6.15
C ARG A 52 6.83 5.98 -5.77
N LYS A 53 8.09 6.25 -6.05
CA LYS A 53 8.71 7.56 -5.78
C LYS A 53 7.97 8.69 -6.49
N TRP A 54 7.59 8.45 -7.74
CA TRP A 54 6.82 9.44 -8.49
C TRP A 54 5.43 9.67 -7.88
N SER A 55 4.69 8.61 -7.61
CA SER A 55 3.35 8.72 -7.02
C SER A 55 3.37 9.34 -5.62
N ASP A 56 4.37 9.01 -4.81
CA ASP A 56 4.57 9.61 -3.49
C ASP A 56 4.78 11.12 -3.58
N THR A 57 5.58 11.57 -4.55
CA THR A 57 5.80 13.00 -4.78
C THR A 57 4.50 13.71 -5.16
N VAL A 58 3.70 13.13 -6.04
CA VAL A 58 2.40 13.70 -6.45
C VAL A 58 1.45 13.81 -5.26
N ILE A 59 1.30 12.76 -4.48
CA ILE A 59 0.39 12.73 -3.32
C ILE A 59 0.85 13.72 -2.24
N LYS A 60 2.14 13.73 -1.94
CA LYS A 60 2.72 14.64 -0.95
C LYS A 60 2.52 16.10 -1.34
N THR A 61 2.73 16.44 -2.60
CA THR A 61 2.53 17.78 -3.14
C THR A 61 1.07 18.19 -3.01
N ALA A 62 0.13 17.33 -3.41
CA ALA A 62 -1.29 17.60 -3.30
C ALA A 62 -1.75 17.80 -1.84
N ALA A 63 -1.24 16.99 -0.92
CA ALA A 63 -1.56 17.11 0.51
C ALA A 63 -1.02 18.42 1.11
N ALA A 64 0.13 18.89 0.64
CA ALA A 64 0.76 20.11 1.14
C ALA A 64 0.15 21.40 0.55
N GLU A 65 -0.59 21.31 -0.54
CA GLU A 65 -1.12 22.47 -1.26
C GLU A 65 -2.17 23.23 -0.46
N SER A 66 -3.04 22.53 0.27
CA SER A 66 -4.07 23.17 1.12
C SER A 66 -4.58 22.19 2.19
N ASP A 67 -5.12 22.77 3.27
CA ASP A 67 -5.78 21.97 4.31
C ASP A 67 -7.00 21.24 3.78
N HIS A 68 -7.72 21.84 2.84
CA HIS A 68 -8.86 21.21 2.18
C HIS A 68 -8.43 19.93 1.41
N ASN A 69 -7.37 20.03 0.63
CA ASN A 69 -6.82 18.87 -0.09
C ASN A 69 -6.39 17.78 0.89
N LYS A 70 -5.69 18.15 1.95
CA LYS A 70 -5.23 17.22 2.96
C LYS A 70 -6.40 16.47 3.62
N GLN A 71 -7.46 17.18 3.99
CA GLN A 71 -8.65 16.58 4.57
C GLN A 71 -9.30 15.60 3.58
N LEU A 72 -9.50 16.03 2.34
CA LEU A 72 -10.10 15.20 1.31
C LEU A 72 -9.29 13.93 1.03
N LEU A 73 -7.97 14.04 0.95
CA LEU A 73 -7.07 12.89 0.78
C LEU A 73 -7.13 11.93 1.98
N ASN A 74 -7.24 12.45 3.21
CA ASN A 74 -7.41 11.63 4.40
C ASN A 74 -8.72 10.84 4.37
N GLU A 75 -9.82 11.47 3.98
CA GLU A 75 -11.12 10.81 3.87
C GLU A 75 -11.08 9.67 2.84
N TRP A 76 -10.54 9.95 1.65
CA TRP A 76 -10.39 8.96 0.59
C TRP A 76 -9.47 7.81 1.00
N PHE A 77 -8.35 8.13 1.64
CA PHE A 77 -7.39 7.14 2.12
C PHE A 77 -8.04 6.20 3.15
N THR A 78 -8.72 6.73 4.15
CA THR A 78 -9.34 5.94 5.20
C THR A 78 -10.40 5.00 4.65
N GLN A 79 -11.26 5.49 3.78
CA GLN A 79 -12.28 4.66 3.13
C GLN A 79 -11.64 3.57 2.27
N SER A 80 -10.67 3.93 1.44
CA SER A 80 -9.99 3.00 0.55
C SER A 80 -9.21 1.94 1.32
N LEU A 81 -8.57 2.32 2.42
CA LEU A 81 -7.80 1.39 3.26
C LEU A 81 -8.70 0.26 3.80
N ALA A 82 -9.87 0.60 4.32
CA ALA A 82 -10.83 -0.37 4.84
C ALA A 82 -11.32 -1.32 3.73
N ASP A 83 -11.68 -0.78 2.58
CA ASP A 83 -12.21 -1.55 1.45
C ASP A 83 -11.15 -2.50 0.87
N VAL A 84 -9.94 -2.02 0.68
CA VAL A 84 -8.83 -2.80 0.12
C VAL A 84 -8.36 -3.88 1.11
N LYS A 85 -8.27 -3.55 2.40
CA LYS A 85 -7.98 -4.55 3.45
C LYS A 85 -8.99 -5.69 3.40
N ALA A 86 -10.28 -5.36 3.36
CA ALA A 86 -11.35 -6.36 3.28
C ALA A 86 -11.22 -7.24 2.03
N ALA A 87 -10.86 -6.66 0.90
CA ALA A 87 -10.68 -7.38 -0.36
C ALA A 87 -9.50 -8.36 -0.34
N PHE A 88 -8.37 -7.99 0.29
CA PHE A 88 -7.17 -8.83 0.36
C PHE A 88 -7.24 -9.90 1.47
N THR A 89 -8.04 -9.70 2.52
CA THR A 89 -8.07 -10.58 3.69
C THR A 89 -8.31 -12.05 3.34
N PRO A 90 -9.29 -12.44 2.51
CA PRO A 90 -9.53 -13.85 2.19
C PRO A 90 -8.32 -14.52 1.54
N TRP A 91 -7.69 -13.85 0.58
CA TRP A 91 -6.53 -14.38 -0.11
C TRP A 91 -5.31 -14.49 0.83
N ALA A 92 -5.03 -13.45 1.59
CA ALA A 92 -3.88 -13.43 2.49
C ALA A 92 -4.01 -14.45 3.62
N THR A 93 -5.20 -14.65 4.15
CA THR A 93 -5.47 -15.69 5.16
C THR A 93 -5.24 -17.08 4.61
N ALA A 94 -5.59 -17.33 3.35
CA ALA A 94 -5.42 -18.63 2.70
C ALA A 94 -3.97 -18.89 2.26
N ALA A 95 -3.26 -17.87 1.78
CA ALA A 95 -1.95 -18.00 1.13
C ALA A 95 -0.76 -17.65 2.03
N LEU A 96 -0.98 -16.88 3.09
CA LEU A 96 0.07 -16.34 3.95
C LEU A 96 -0.25 -16.63 5.43
N THR A 97 0.18 -15.74 6.32
CA THR A 97 -0.07 -15.84 7.75
C THR A 97 -1.30 -15.02 8.16
N ALA A 98 -1.88 -15.32 9.33
CA ALA A 98 -3.09 -14.65 9.80
C ALA A 98 -2.89 -13.13 10.03
N ASP A 99 -1.69 -12.71 10.36
CA ASP A 99 -1.33 -11.32 10.62
C ASP A 99 -0.78 -10.56 9.40
N ALA A 100 -0.67 -11.23 8.24
CA ALA A 100 -0.08 -10.67 7.03
C ALA A 100 -0.79 -9.38 6.58
N VAL A 101 -2.13 -9.38 6.61
CA VAL A 101 -2.92 -8.23 6.20
C VAL A 101 -2.75 -7.06 7.17
N ASP A 102 -2.68 -7.33 8.47
CA ASP A 102 -2.48 -6.30 9.48
C ASP A 102 -1.08 -5.65 9.34
N GLN A 103 -0.06 -6.43 9.05
CA GLN A 103 1.28 -5.92 8.75
C GLN A 103 1.28 -5.06 7.49
N ALA A 104 0.60 -5.48 6.44
CA ALA A 104 0.47 -4.71 5.21
C ALA A 104 -0.28 -3.39 5.44
N GLU A 105 -1.37 -3.41 6.21
CA GLU A 105 -2.11 -2.21 6.58
C GLU A 105 -1.21 -1.21 7.32
N GLN A 106 -0.44 -1.67 8.29
CA GLN A 106 0.49 -0.79 9.04
C GLN A 106 1.54 -0.17 8.11
N ALA A 107 2.09 -0.92 7.17
CA ALA A 107 3.05 -0.40 6.19
C ALA A 107 2.44 0.69 5.32
N VAL A 108 1.20 0.52 4.87
CA VAL A 108 0.46 1.52 4.08
C VAL A 108 0.18 2.78 4.92
N ILE A 109 -0.23 2.62 6.17
CA ILE A 109 -0.45 3.74 7.10
C ILE A 109 0.85 4.53 7.33
N GLU A 110 1.96 3.85 7.59
CA GLU A 110 3.25 4.51 7.81
C GLU A 110 3.71 5.28 6.57
N ARG A 111 3.51 4.72 5.38
CA ARG A 111 3.77 5.43 4.13
C ARG A 111 2.89 6.68 3.99
N ALA A 112 1.60 6.57 4.27
CA ALA A 112 0.66 7.70 4.22
C ALA A 112 1.08 8.83 5.16
N LYS A 113 1.52 8.50 6.38
CA LYS A 113 2.04 9.49 7.33
C LYS A 113 3.25 10.25 6.79
N LYS A 114 4.17 9.57 6.14
CA LYS A 114 5.34 10.20 5.50
C LYS A 114 4.95 11.15 4.36
N LEU A 115 3.80 10.94 3.74
CA LEU A 115 3.27 11.80 2.69
C LEU A 115 2.46 12.99 3.23
N GLY A 116 2.33 13.11 4.55
CA GLY A 116 1.63 14.20 5.20
C GLY A 116 0.16 13.93 5.50
N LEU A 117 -0.31 12.70 5.32
CA LEU A 117 -1.66 12.30 5.72
C LEU A 117 -1.70 11.93 7.22
N GLN A 118 -2.88 12.01 7.80
CA GLN A 118 -3.11 11.71 9.22
C GLN A 118 -4.27 10.72 9.37
N PRO A 119 -4.07 9.47 8.97
CA PRO A 119 -5.15 8.48 8.94
C PRO A 119 -5.76 8.18 10.31
N GLU A 120 -5.04 8.43 11.38
CA GLU A 120 -5.52 8.19 12.76
C GLU A 120 -6.65 9.14 13.16
N LEU A 121 -6.71 10.33 12.59
CA LEU A 121 -7.75 11.31 12.89
C LEU A 121 -9.12 10.92 12.33
N ALA A 122 -9.13 10.03 11.33
CA ALA A 122 -10.37 9.56 10.72
C ALA A 122 -11.05 8.46 11.53
N ASN A 123 -10.34 7.84 12.48
CA ASN A 123 -10.84 6.79 13.37
C ASN A 123 -11.14 7.31 14.79
N ALA A 124 -11.01 8.60 14.99
CA ALA A 124 -11.27 9.23 16.28
C ALA A 124 -12.77 9.53 16.49
#